data_d0dd958fa480fc30cb7b2da864f53520
#
_entry.id   d0dd958fa480fc30cb7b2da864f53520
#
_cell.length_a   1.000
_cell.length_b   1.000
_cell.length_c   1.000
_cell.angle_alpha   90.00
_cell.angle_beta   90.00
_cell.angle_gamma   90.00
#
_symmetry.space_group_name_H-M   'P 1'
#
loop_
_entity.id
_entity.type
_entity.pdbx_description
1 polymer ?
#
loop_
_entity_poly.entity_id
_entity_poly.type
_entity_poly.pdbx_seq_one_letter_code
_entity_poly.pdbx_strand_id
1 'polypeptide(L)'
;MDPTYTAQANTLLPPWFKNWGPWGTNIVVGSFTISLASGMANFLTGREIGEVTVGRYWYMAGVAFAAAHLLIWGQKALGLLAMIRGGEPSGETTVSMGRWLEMHRLRSFAVDLPAMVCFIVAALSVMDVIV
;
A
#
# COMPACT_ATOMS: atom_id res chain seq x y z
N MET A 1 19.15 17.19 -12.17
CA MET A 1 17.90 17.43 -12.91
C MET A 1 17.98 18.82 -13.49
N ASP A 2 17.60 19.06 -14.76
CA ASP A 2 17.65 20.38 -15.38
C ASP A 2 16.70 21.34 -14.65
N PRO A 3 17.14 22.58 -14.26
CA PRO A 3 16.33 23.55 -13.53
C PRO A 3 15.01 23.89 -14.23
N THR A 4 15.01 23.87 -15.57
CA THR A 4 13.82 24.15 -16.39
C THR A 4 12.71 23.13 -16.17
N TYR A 5 13.06 21.84 -16.15
CA TYR A 5 12.10 20.78 -15.88
C TYR A 5 11.60 20.76 -14.44
N THR A 6 12.46 21.14 -13.47
CA THR A 6 12.06 21.25 -12.08
C THR A 6 11.00 22.34 -11.90
N ALA A 7 11.19 23.50 -12.51
CA ALA A 7 10.21 24.60 -12.44
C ALA A 7 8.86 24.20 -13.06
N GLN A 8 8.87 23.56 -14.21
CA GLN A 8 7.65 23.05 -14.85
C GLN A 8 6.95 22.00 -13.98
N ALA A 9 7.71 21.04 -13.40
CA ALA A 9 7.16 20.01 -12.55
C ALA A 9 6.51 20.59 -11.28
N ASN A 10 7.14 21.58 -10.65
CA ASN A 10 6.58 22.27 -9.49
C ASN A 10 5.23 22.94 -9.78
N THR A 11 5.03 23.40 -11.01
CA THR A 11 3.77 24.03 -11.44
C THR A 11 2.69 22.99 -11.78
N LEU A 12 3.06 21.85 -12.37
CA LEU A 12 2.13 20.84 -12.87
C LEU A 12 1.70 19.81 -11.80
N LEU A 13 2.58 19.47 -10.87
CA LEU A 13 2.31 18.45 -9.85
C LEU A 13 1.09 18.76 -8.96
N PRO A 14 0.93 19.99 -8.39
CA PRO A 14 -0.21 20.27 -7.52
C PRO A 14 -1.58 20.07 -8.17
N PRO A 15 -1.88 20.65 -9.36
CA PRO A 15 -3.18 20.44 -9.99
C PRO A 15 -3.40 18.98 -10.42
N TRP A 16 -2.34 18.27 -10.87
CA TRP A 16 -2.45 16.88 -11.24
C TRP A 16 -2.79 16.01 -10.02
N PHE A 17 -2.09 16.16 -8.91
CA PHE A 17 -2.38 15.43 -7.68
C PHE A 17 -3.69 15.82 -7.02
N LYS A 18 -4.15 17.06 -7.20
CA LYS A 18 -5.47 17.50 -6.74
C LYS A 18 -6.59 16.72 -7.41
N ASN A 19 -6.45 16.45 -8.70
CA ASN A 19 -7.43 15.69 -9.46
C ASN A 19 -7.31 14.17 -9.25
N TRP A 20 -6.10 13.63 -9.38
CA TRP A 20 -5.86 12.18 -9.30
C TRP A 20 -5.88 11.65 -7.86
N GLY A 21 -5.38 12.42 -6.92
CA GLY A 21 -5.13 11.95 -5.57
C GLY A 21 -6.35 11.36 -4.82
N PRO A 22 -7.57 11.92 -4.92
CA PRO A 22 -8.74 11.31 -4.31
C PRO A 22 -9.03 9.92 -4.86
N TRP A 23 -8.95 9.75 -6.18
CA TRP A 23 -9.15 8.46 -6.84
C TRP A 23 -8.10 7.44 -6.44
N GLY A 24 -6.83 7.82 -6.49
CA GLY A 24 -5.72 6.96 -6.07
C GLY A 24 -5.85 6.54 -4.60
N THR A 25 -6.22 7.45 -3.72
CA THR A 25 -6.45 7.14 -2.30
C THR A 25 -7.60 6.15 -2.12
N ASN A 26 -8.73 6.33 -2.80
CA ASN A 26 -9.87 5.43 -2.72
C ASN A 26 -9.54 4.03 -3.25
N ILE A 27 -8.79 3.93 -4.35
CA ILE A 27 -8.33 2.64 -4.89
C ILE A 27 -7.45 1.92 -3.87
N VAL A 28 -6.47 2.61 -3.29
CA VAL A 28 -5.57 2.01 -2.29
C VAL A 28 -6.34 1.57 -1.05
N VAL A 29 -7.14 2.45 -0.45
CA VAL A 29 -7.92 2.11 0.75
C VAL A 29 -8.89 0.97 0.46
N GLY A 30 -9.61 1.00 -0.66
CA GLY A 30 -10.53 -0.06 -1.07
C GLY A 30 -9.83 -1.41 -1.25
N SER A 31 -8.72 -1.44 -1.98
CA SER A 31 -7.96 -2.67 -2.22
C SER A 31 -7.42 -3.29 -0.92
N PHE A 32 -6.86 -2.48 -0.02
CA PHE A 32 -6.36 -2.98 1.26
C PHE A 32 -7.49 -3.42 2.19
N THR A 33 -8.64 -2.74 2.17
CA THR A 33 -9.82 -3.17 2.94
C THR A 33 -10.32 -4.54 2.48
N ILE A 34 -10.38 -4.77 1.17
CA ILE A 34 -10.75 -6.08 0.61
C ILE A 34 -9.70 -7.14 1.01
N SER A 35 -8.41 -6.83 0.92
CA SER A 35 -7.34 -7.76 1.30
C SER A 35 -7.40 -8.12 2.79
N LEU A 36 -7.66 -7.14 3.67
CA LEU A 36 -7.83 -7.36 5.10
C LEU A 36 -9.07 -8.22 5.40
N ALA A 37 -10.21 -7.87 4.81
CA ALA A 37 -11.47 -8.61 5.02
C ALA A 37 -11.36 -10.05 4.53
N SER A 38 -10.85 -10.28 3.32
CA SER A 38 -10.70 -11.62 2.76
C SER A 38 -9.63 -12.45 3.50
N GLY A 39 -8.50 -11.84 3.85
CA GLY A 39 -7.45 -12.49 4.64
C GLY A 39 -7.95 -12.90 6.03
N MET A 40 -8.69 -12.01 6.71
CA MET A 40 -9.30 -12.30 8.00
C MET A 40 -10.39 -13.38 7.89
N ALA A 41 -11.26 -13.32 6.88
CA ALA A 41 -12.26 -14.33 6.63
C ALA A 41 -11.60 -15.71 6.45
N ASN A 42 -10.58 -15.85 5.62
CA ASN A 42 -9.86 -17.11 5.43
C ASN A 42 -9.14 -17.57 6.70
N PHE A 43 -8.60 -16.66 7.50
CA PHE A 43 -8.02 -17.00 8.80
C PHE A 43 -9.07 -17.57 9.78
N LEU A 44 -10.27 -16.97 9.84
CA LEU A 44 -11.32 -17.36 10.79
C LEU A 44 -12.11 -18.59 10.35
N THR A 45 -12.36 -18.73 9.03
CA THR A 45 -13.18 -19.81 8.47
C THR A 45 -12.35 -21.00 7.98
N GLY A 46 -11.02 -20.88 8.00
CA GLY A 46 -10.11 -21.92 7.57
C GLY A 46 -10.44 -23.24 8.27
N ARG A 47 -11.03 -24.19 7.53
CA ARG A 47 -11.39 -25.51 8.03
C ARG A 47 -10.14 -26.22 8.52
N GLU A 48 -10.23 -26.81 9.71
CA GLU A 48 -9.30 -27.82 10.19
C GLU A 48 -9.49 -29.11 9.35
N ILE A 49 -8.96 -29.09 8.13
CA ILE A 49 -8.84 -30.28 7.30
C ILE A 49 -7.40 -30.77 7.47
N GLY A 50 -7.16 -31.60 8.46
CA GLY A 50 -5.84 -32.16 8.74
C GLY A 50 -4.80 -31.12 9.16
N GLU A 51 -3.54 -31.28 8.75
CA GLU A 51 -2.39 -30.41 9.12
C GLU A 51 -2.38 -29.00 8.47
N VAL A 52 -3.51 -28.44 8.03
CA VAL A 52 -3.63 -27.16 7.30
C VAL A 52 -3.47 -25.92 8.21
N THR A 53 -2.80 -26.05 9.31
CA THR A 53 -2.44 -24.91 10.19
C THR A 53 -1.51 -23.90 9.49
N VAL A 54 -0.68 -24.36 8.56
CA VAL A 54 0.34 -23.53 7.91
C VAL A 54 -0.27 -22.41 7.06
N GLY A 55 -1.24 -22.70 6.22
CA GLY A 55 -1.91 -21.70 5.38
C GLY A 55 -2.60 -20.61 6.22
N ARG A 56 -3.17 -20.97 7.36
CA ARG A 56 -3.83 -20.04 8.29
C ARG A 56 -2.86 -18.98 8.85
N TYR A 57 -1.65 -19.39 9.26
CA TYR A 57 -0.64 -18.45 9.76
C TYR A 57 -0.15 -17.49 8.66
N TRP A 58 -0.05 -17.96 7.41
CA TRP A 58 0.29 -17.11 6.28
C TRP A 58 -0.80 -16.07 5.99
N TYR A 59 -2.09 -16.42 6.08
CA TYR A 59 -3.17 -15.42 6.01
C TYR A 59 -3.06 -14.36 7.10
N MET A 60 -2.79 -14.77 8.34
CA MET A 60 -2.62 -13.83 9.45
C MET A 60 -1.41 -12.92 9.26
N ALA A 61 -0.28 -13.45 8.80
CA ALA A 61 0.90 -12.64 8.47
C ALA A 61 0.61 -11.64 7.35
N GLY A 62 -0.07 -12.05 6.28
CA GLY A 62 -0.51 -11.17 5.20
C GLY A 62 -1.42 -10.05 5.69
N VAL A 63 -2.38 -10.36 6.57
CA VAL A 63 -3.26 -9.37 7.22
C VAL A 63 -2.45 -8.39 8.08
N ALA A 64 -1.46 -8.87 8.84
CA ALA A 64 -0.61 -8.01 9.67
C ALA A 64 0.19 -7.01 8.82
N PHE A 65 0.80 -7.46 7.72
CA PHE A 65 1.48 -6.57 6.77
C PHE A 65 0.52 -5.61 6.07
N ALA A 66 -0.64 -6.05 5.62
CA ALA A 66 -1.65 -5.20 5.01
C ALA A 66 -2.19 -4.14 6.00
N ALA A 67 -2.37 -4.48 7.27
CA ALA A 67 -2.73 -3.53 8.33
C ALA A 67 -1.60 -2.51 8.57
N ALA A 68 -0.34 -2.96 8.59
CA ALA A 68 0.82 -2.08 8.74
C ALA A 68 0.91 -1.03 7.63
N HIS A 69 0.54 -1.39 6.38
CA HIS A 69 0.45 -0.44 5.28
C HIS A 69 -0.46 0.76 5.62
N LEU A 70 -1.66 0.49 6.13
CA LEU A 70 -2.63 1.54 6.43
C LEU A 70 -2.30 2.30 7.72
N LEU A 71 -1.94 1.58 8.79
CA LEU A 71 -1.77 2.16 10.13
C LEU A 71 -0.46 2.92 10.28
N ILE A 72 0.64 2.38 9.76
CA ILE A 72 1.97 2.96 9.92
C ILE A 72 2.25 4.01 8.85
N TRP A 73 1.96 3.68 7.59
CA TRP A 73 2.32 4.52 6.45
C TRP A 73 1.21 5.44 5.97
N GLY A 74 -0.06 5.14 6.29
CA GLY A 74 -1.22 5.87 5.79
C GLY A 74 -1.19 7.35 6.15
N GLN A 75 -0.96 7.70 7.41
CA GLN A 75 -0.92 9.10 7.86
C GLN A 75 0.23 9.87 7.21
N LYS A 76 1.41 9.26 7.12
CA LYS A 76 2.59 9.87 6.49
C LYS A 76 2.37 10.10 4.99
N ALA A 77 1.76 9.13 4.31
CA ALA A 77 1.40 9.26 2.90
C ALA A 77 0.40 10.38 2.66
N LEU A 78 -0.65 10.47 3.48
CA LEU A 78 -1.66 11.54 3.39
C LEU A 78 -1.07 12.92 3.66
N GLY A 79 -0.16 13.05 4.63
CA GLY A 79 0.55 14.29 4.91
C GLY A 79 1.38 14.78 3.73
N LEU A 80 2.20 13.91 3.13
CA LEU A 80 2.98 14.23 1.94
C LEU A 80 2.08 14.57 0.74
N LEU A 81 0.99 13.82 0.58
CA LEU A 81 0.02 14.06 -0.48
C LEU A 81 -0.69 15.41 -0.33
N ALA A 82 -0.99 15.83 0.90
CA ALA A 82 -1.55 17.15 1.18
C ALA A 82 -0.57 18.27 0.80
N MET A 83 0.73 18.12 1.12
CA MET A 83 1.78 19.07 0.72
C MET A 83 1.89 19.16 -0.81
N ILE A 84 1.91 18.04 -1.52
CA ILE A 84 1.99 18.04 -2.99
C ILE A 84 0.76 18.72 -3.60
N ARG A 85 -0.45 18.47 -3.07
CA ARG A 85 -1.72 19.05 -3.58
C ARG A 85 -1.85 20.55 -3.29
N GLY A 86 -1.42 20.98 -2.12
CA GLY A 86 -1.52 22.37 -1.69
C GLY A 86 -0.47 23.28 -2.34
N GLY A 87 0.55 22.70 -2.95
CA GLY A 87 1.81 23.36 -3.25
C GLY A 87 2.61 23.60 -1.97
N GLU A 88 3.88 23.26 -1.98
CA GLU A 88 4.74 23.59 -0.84
C GLU A 88 4.87 25.10 -0.70
N PRO A 89 4.89 25.65 0.55
CA PRO A 89 5.10 27.09 0.78
C PRO A 89 6.39 27.61 0.16
N SER A 90 7.41 26.77 0.02
CA SER A 90 8.67 27.07 -0.66
C SER A 90 8.60 27.01 -2.20
N GLY A 91 7.49 26.53 -2.78
CA GLY A 91 7.37 26.28 -4.22
C GLY A 91 8.11 25.04 -4.70
N GLU A 92 8.64 24.21 -3.80
CA GLU A 92 9.47 23.05 -4.11
C GLU A 92 8.67 21.71 -4.05
N THR A 93 7.55 21.64 -4.74
CA THR A 93 6.66 20.46 -4.77
C THR A 93 7.39 19.20 -5.22
N THR A 94 8.42 19.32 -6.06
CA THR A 94 9.27 18.18 -6.48
C THR A 94 10.04 17.56 -5.31
N VAL A 95 10.37 18.33 -4.26
CA VAL A 95 11.03 17.79 -3.06
C VAL A 95 10.06 16.91 -2.27
N SER A 96 8.84 17.36 -2.06
CA SER A 96 7.80 16.56 -1.41
C SER A 96 7.44 15.31 -2.23
N MET A 97 7.43 15.42 -3.55
CA MET A 97 7.26 14.29 -4.46
C MET A 97 8.41 13.28 -4.32
N GLY A 98 9.65 13.73 -4.23
CA GLY A 98 10.80 12.85 -3.99
C GLY A 98 10.67 12.06 -2.68
N ARG A 99 10.30 12.73 -1.59
CA ARG A 99 10.04 12.09 -0.28
C ARG A 99 8.88 11.09 -0.34
N TRP A 100 7.83 11.42 -1.09
CA TRP A 100 6.69 10.53 -1.30
C TRP A 100 7.07 9.26 -2.06
N LEU A 101 7.87 9.37 -3.13
CA LEU A 101 8.38 8.24 -3.90
C LEU A 101 9.32 7.37 -3.07
N GLU A 102 10.22 7.96 -2.28
CA GLU A 102 11.13 7.22 -1.40
C GLU A 102 10.35 6.42 -0.34
N MET A 103 9.36 7.05 0.29
CA MET A 103 8.46 6.38 1.22
C MET A 103 7.71 5.24 0.55
N HIS A 104 7.20 5.42 -0.68
CA HIS A 104 6.53 4.38 -1.44
C HIS A 104 7.45 3.20 -1.72
N ARG A 105 8.68 3.47 -2.17
CA ARG A 105 9.67 2.43 -2.42
C ARG A 105 9.95 1.62 -1.16
N LEU A 106 10.24 2.28 -0.04
CA LEU A 106 10.51 1.60 1.22
C LEU A 106 9.32 0.74 1.67
N ARG A 107 8.11 1.29 1.64
CA ARG A 107 6.89 0.59 2.01
C ARG A 107 6.63 -0.61 1.11
N SER A 108 6.79 -0.46 -0.20
CA SER A 108 6.56 -1.54 -1.17
C SER A 108 7.43 -2.75 -0.89
N PHE A 109 8.71 -2.55 -0.57
CA PHE A 109 9.62 -3.66 -0.25
C PHE A 109 9.44 -4.20 1.17
N ALA A 110 9.17 -3.33 2.16
CA ALA A 110 9.11 -3.74 3.56
C ALA A 110 7.74 -4.28 3.98
N VAL A 111 6.67 -3.92 3.27
CA VAL A 111 5.29 -4.20 3.68
C VAL A 111 4.48 -4.83 2.56
N ASP A 112 4.38 -4.18 1.38
CA ASP A 112 3.46 -4.62 0.33
C ASP A 112 3.90 -5.94 -0.31
N LEU A 113 5.19 -6.08 -0.61
CA LEU A 113 5.76 -7.31 -1.15
C LEU A 113 5.66 -8.50 -0.17
N PRO A 114 6.06 -8.36 1.12
CA PRO A 114 5.82 -9.41 2.12
C PRO A 114 4.34 -9.79 2.27
N ALA A 115 3.41 -8.83 2.28
CA ALA A 115 1.98 -9.11 2.33
C ALA A 115 1.54 -9.96 1.14
N MET A 116 1.95 -9.57 -0.07
CA MET A 116 1.64 -10.31 -1.29
C MET A 116 2.18 -11.75 -1.24
N VAL A 117 3.43 -11.94 -0.84
CA VAL A 117 4.04 -13.27 -0.70
C VAL A 117 3.26 -14.12 0.30
N CYS A 118 2.91 -13.55 1.47
CA CYS A 118 2.12 -14.27 2.48
C CYS A 118 0.77 -14.74 1.95
N PHE A 119 0.04 -13.88 1.24
CA PHE A 119 -1.26 -14.26 0.66
C PHE A 119 -1.13 -15.31 -0.46
N ILE A 120 -0.09 -15.22 -1.30
CA ILE A 120 0.17 -16.23 -2.33
C ILE A 120 0.48 -17.59 -1.70
N VAL A 121 1.39 -17.64 -0.71
CA VAL A 121 1.74 -18.88 -0.02
C VAL A 121 0.54 -19.46 0.69
N ALA A 122 -0.28 -18.61 1.36
CA ALA A 122 -1.51 -19.05 1.99
C ALA A 122 -2.48 -19.69 0.99
N ALA A 123 -2.70 -19.05 -0.16
CA ALA A 123 -3.59 -19.54 -1.19
C ALA A 123 -3.09 -20.89 -1.78
N LEU A 124 -1.80 -21.00 -2.10
CA LEU A 124 -1.21 -22.24 -2.61
C LEU A 124 -1.30 -23.37 -1.60
N SER A 125 -1.03 -23.11 -0.31
CA SER A 125 -1.14 -24.09 0.76
C SER A 125 -2.54 -24.69 0.90
N VAL A 126 -3.58 -23.93 0.56
CA VAL A 126 -4.97 -24.42 0.56
C VAL A 126 -5.27 -25.23 -0.70
N MET A 127 -4.69 -24.89 -1.84
CA MET A 127 -4.89 -25.60 -3.10
C MET A 127 -4.26 -26.99 -3.10
N ASP A 128 -3.06 -27.15 -2.51
CA ASP A 128 -2.36 -28.43 -2.40
C ASP A 128 -3.13 -29.48 -1.58
N VAL A 129 -4.10 -29.05 -0.76
CA VAL A 129 -4.94 -29.96 0.04
C VAL A 129 -6.18 -30.43 -0.71
N ILE A 130 -6.53 -29.76 -1.81
CA ILE A 130 -7.74 -30.05 -2.61
C ILE A 130 -7.44 -31.03 -3.77
N VAL A 131 -6.16 -31.21 -4.10
CA VAL A 131 -5.68 -32.11 -5.15
C VAL A 131 -5.23 -33.45 -4.54
#